data_edd20deb4021a13c31b42245eac19685
#
_entry.id   edd20deb4021a13c31b42245eac19685
#
_cell.length_a   1.000
_cell.length_b   1.000
_cell.length_c   1.000
_cell.angle_alpha   90.00
_cell.angle_beta   90.00
_cell.angle_gamma   90.00
#
_symmetry.space_group_name_H-M   'P 1'
#
loop_
_entity.id
_entity.type
_entity.pdbx_description
1 polymer ?
#
loop_
_entity_poly.entity_id
_entity_poly.type
_entity_poly.pdbx_seq_one_letter_code
_entity_poly.pdbx_strand_id
1 'polypeptide(L)'
;MPMFTQSLHLKISGTTPADNAVIDSVIYTKKHLTAKLVVDEANSFLSKLTKMGYLASNYSSSVQANDSVFEYKCTIGQRTASIHVFVDKEYQKIIGLKNDSVLLPVIENEKFINSIIKKYEEIGYALVKAKLINLKNKNRFITARLLVETGKKRQLNDIIINGYTKFPTGHLKNLNRLYKKKVFNSHNLEQLQKNIDQYRFVKQIKNPEILFTKDSTKIFVYLEKANTNSFDGFLGFTNDDKRNILLSGYVDLKLNNIINNGEKLSINWRSNGQEQSTFNAGIELPYIFNSPIAIKANLNIIKQDSTFQTTQTSLDLGYFFNYTTRLYIGYQSSESSDIKNLNTAQISDFTNTFITTNFEYLFFKNDNILFPEKTAANLKIGSGSRNSKFQNNNQFFVNIQLKHDFYLNEKNCINVKSQNFYLQSDTYIINELYRFGGINSVRGFNENTLQGNLFTSFLTEYRYIVSSNLYIHSILDYGLYQDKTVNTSNKLLGVGFGFGLLTKNGLFNLVYANGTAQGQEFKLANSLVQISLKALF
;
A
#
# COMPACT_ATOMS: atom_id res chain seq x y z
N MET A 1 9.30 42.37 -32.58
CA MET A 1 10.24 43.06 -31.67
C MET A 1 10.18 42.30 -30.33
N PRO A 2 11.26 41.79 -29.79
CA PRO A 2 11.25 41.26 -28.43
C PRO A 2 11.07 42.45 -27.48
N MET A 3 9.96 42.46 -26.74
CA MET A 3 9.81 43.33 -25.57
C MET A 3 10.87 42.93 -24.54
N PHE A 4 11.92 43.71 -24.39
CA PHE A 4 12.81 43.61 -23.24
C PHE A 4 11.99 44.03 -22.01
N THR A 5 11.56 43.07 -21.20
CA THR A 5 10.99 43.34 -19.90
C THR A 5 12.08 43.97 -19.04
N GLN A 6 11.95 45.23 -18.75
CA GLN A 6 12.88 46.01 -17.93
C GLN A 6 12.87 45.37 -16.52
N SER A 7 14.00 44.78 -16.07
CA SER A 7 14.10 44.21 -14.75
C SER A 7 14.16 45.32 -13.70
N LEU A 8 13.26 45.23 -12.70
CA LEU A 8 13.23 46.14 -11.57
C LEU A 8 14.23 45.69 -10.49
N HIS A 9 14.90 46.62 -9.88
CA HIS A 9 15.93 46.38 -8.88
C HIS A 9 15.47 46.82 -7.48
N LEU A 10 15.53 45.93 -6.50
CA LEU A 10 15.34 46.23 -5.10
C LEU A 10 16.71 46.50 -4.43
N LYS A 11 16.83 47.66 -3.78
CA LYS A 11 17.98 48.04 -2.98
C LYS A 11 17.51 48.38 -1.57
N ILE A 12 18.03 47.64 -0.58
CA ILE A 12 17.76 47.86 0.85
C ILE A 12 19.04 48.39 1.48
N SER A 13 18.94 49.51 2.18
CA SER A 13 20.07 50.10 2.90
C SER A 13 19.68 50.47 4.33
N GLY A 14 20.61 50.44 5.25
CA GLY A 14 20.42 50.83 6.63
C GLY A 14 20.50 52.32 6.86
N THR A 15 19.96 52.79 7.99
CA THR A 15 20.07 54.18 8.40
C THR A 15 21.39 54.46 9.12
N THR A 16 22.05 53.40 9.62
CA THR A 16 23.37 53.42 10.28
C THR A 16 24.32 52.39 9.68
N PRO A 17 25.65 52.54 9.89
CA PRO A 17 26.61 51.52 9.50
C PRO A 17 26.33 50.13 10.12
N ALA A 18 25.84 50.11 11.36
CA ALA A 18 25.46 48.87 12.07
C ALA A 18 24.26 48.19 11.39
N ASP A 19 23.28 48.98 10.96
CA ASP A 19 22.12 48.45 10.20
C ASP A 19 22.55 47.79 8.88
N ASN A 20 23.49 48.45 8.17
CA ASN A 20 24.00 47.88 6.91
C ASN A 20 24.70 46.53 7.12
N ALA A 21 25.48 46.36 8.19
CA ALA A 21 26.13 45.10 8.48
C ALA A 21 25.13 43.96 8.72
N VAL A 22 23.98 44.26 9.32
CA VAL A 22 22.91 43.26 9.49
C VAL A 22 22.18 43.00 8.16
N ILE A 23 21.88 44.04 7.38
CA ILE A 23 21.23 43.91 6.07
C ILE A 23 22.07 43.03 5.15
N ASP A 24 23.38 43.23 5.10
CA ASP A 24 24.32 42.46 4.25
C ASP A 24 24.38 40.96 4.65
N SER A 25 24.02 40.64 5.90
CA SER A 25 23.96 39.25 6.37
C SER A 25 22.69 38.52 5.93
N VAL A 26 21.66 39.24 5.42
CA VAL A 26 20.36 38.66 5.04
C VAL A 26 20.22 38.58 3.53
N ILE A 27 20.08 37.36 3.01
CA ILE A 27 19.92 37.13 1.59
C ILE A 27 18.52 37.53 1.12
N TYR A 28 18.45 38.38 0.09
CA TYR A 28 17.21 38.76 -0.61
C TYR A 28 17.40 38.87 -2.11
N THR A 29 16.33 38.71 -2.86
CA THR A 29 16.35 38.81 -4.32
C THR A 29 16.40 40.28 -4.75
N LYS A 30 17.43 40.63 -5.52
CA LYS A 30 17.65 42.03 -5.95
C LYS A 30 16.98 42.39 -7.26
N LYS A 31 16.62 41.41 -8.11
CA LYS A 31 16.02 41.64 -9.45
C LYS A 31 14.63 41.03 -9.51
N HIS A 32 13.66 41.80 -10.02
CA HIS A 32 12.27 41.42 -10.11
C HIS A 32 11.66 41.82 -11.44
N LEU A 33 10.59 41.10 -11.86
CA LEU A 33 9.89 41.38 -13.12
C LEU A 33 8.77 42.42 -12.97
N THR A 34 8.23 42.63 -11.75
CA THR A 34 7.13 43.54 -11.49
C THR A 34 7.34 44.31 -10.18
N ALA A 35 6.75 45.51 -10.08
CA ALA A 35 6.77 46.32 -8.85
C ALA A 35 6.11 45.59 -7.65
N LYS A 36 5.09 44.74 -7.89
CA LYS A 36 4.47 43.93 -6.86
C LYS A 36 5.49 42.96 -6.21
N LEU A 37 6.30 42.28 -7.03
CA LEU A 37 7.32 41.34 -6.53
C LEU A 37 8.44 42.08 -5.75
N VAL A 38 8.73 43.34 -6.10
CA VAL A 38 9.65 44.18 -5.31
C VAL A 38 9.09 44.44 -3.91
N VAL A 39 7.81 44.84 -3.82
CA VAL A 39 7.14 45.09 -2.52
C VAL A 39 7.03 43.79 -1.70
N ASP A 40 6.67 42.68 -2.34
CA ASP A 40 6.55 41.37 -1.68
C ASP A 40 7.90 40.91 -1.12
N GLU A 41 9.01 41.09 -1.88
CA GLU A 41 10.37 40.76 -1.36
C GLU A 41 10.81 41.71 -0.25
N ALA A 42 10.49 43.02 -0.34
CA ALA A 42 10.78 43.96 0.72
C ALA A 42 10.06 43.57 2.03
N ASN A 43 8.77 43.19 1.95
CA ASN A 43 8.03 42.71 3.12
C ASN A 43 8.58 41.38 3.65
N SER A 44 9.00 40.48 2.75
CA SER A 44 9.67 39.22 3.09
C SER A 44 10.97 39.48 3.83
N PHE A 45 11.75 40.48 3.42
CA PHE A 45 12.99 40.88 4.09
C PHE A 45 12.75 41.34 5.54
N LEU A 46 11.75 42.20 5.79
CA LEU A 46 11.37 42.57 7.18
C LEU A 46 10.95 41.36 7.99
N SER A 47 10.21 40.43 7.39
CA SER A 47 9.83 39.18 8.06
C SER A 47 11.06 38.31 8.43
N LYS A 48 12.08 38.26 7.57
CA LYS A 48 13.36 37.58 7.87
C LYS A 48 14.08 38.25 9.06
N LEU A 49 14.14 39.58 9.09
CA LEU A 49 14.72 40.35 10.21
C LEU A 49 13.98 40.08 11.52
N THR A 50 12.65 40.08 11.48
CA THR A 50 11.81 39.77 12.66
C THR A 50 12.10 38.36 13.18
N LYS A 51 12.22 37.37 12.31
CA LYS A 51 12.61 36.00 12.68
C LYS A 51 14.01 35.90 13.29
N MET A 52 14.93 36.78 12.90
CA MET A 52 16.28 36.86 13.49
C MET A 52 16.32 37.60 14.84
N GLY A 53 15.18 38.14 15.29
CA GLY A 53 15.04 38.84 16.55
C GLY A 53 15.08 40.37 16.46
N TYR A 54 15.11 40.94 15.29
CA TYR A 54 15.04 42.40 15.09
C TYR A 54 13.57 42.85 14.98
N LEU A 55 12.84 42.83 16.09
CA LEU A 55 11.39 43.02 16.15
C LEU A 55 10.95 44.44 15.88
N ALA A 56 11.82 45.42 16.05
CA ALA A 56 11.55 46.85 15.81
C ALA A 56 11.96 47.28 14.39
N SER A 57 12.38 46.34 13.53
CA SER A 57 12.78 46.67 12.17
C SER A 57 11.59 47.22 11.36
N ASN A 58 11.81 48.33 10.68
CA ASN A 58 10.83 48.95 9.79
C ASN A 58 11.52 49.71 8.67
N TYR A 59 10.77 50.05 7.64
CA TYR A 59 11.24 50.95 6.60
C TYR A 59 10.93 52.41 7.01
N SER A 60 11.98 53.20 7.14
CA SER A 60 11.87 54.66 7.40
C SER A 60 11.49 55.44 6.13
N SER A 61 11.87 54.95 4.96
CA SER A 61 11.45 55.50 3.67
C SER A 61 11.48 54.43 2.58
N SER A 62 10.58 54.56 1.58
CA SER A 62 10.57 53.80 0.33
C SER A 62 10.41 54.78 -0.83
N VAL A 63 11.36 54.78 -1.77
CA VAL A 63 11.37 55.69 -2.90
C VAL A 63 11.72 54.92 -4.17
N GLN A 64 11.00 55.20 -5.24
CA GLN A 64 11.42 54.80 -6.57
C GLN A 64 12.45 55.82 -7.07
N ALA A 65 13.75 55.42 -7.03
CA ALA A 65 14.85 56.32 -7.40
C ALA A 65 14.92 56.61 -8.89
N ASN A 66 14.47 55.67 -9.72
CA ASN A 66 14.27 55.84 -11.17
C ASN A 66 13.30 54.74 -11.68
N ASP A 67 13.03 54.69 -12.99
CA ASP A 67 12.07 53.76 -13.60
C ASP A 67 12.32 52.28 -13.31
N SER A 68 13.54 51.89 -12.85
CA SER A 68 13.93 50.52 -12.62
C SER A 68 14.45 50.21 -11.21
N VAL A 69 14.67 51.20 -10.32
CA VAL A 69 15.29 51.03 -9.01
C VAL A 69 14.36 51.50 -7.89
N PHE A 70 14.04 50.59 -6.99
CA PHE A 70 13.31 50.83 -5.74
C PHE A 70 14.29 50.80 -4.58
N GLU A 71 14.43 51.90 -3.85
CA GLU A 71 15.28 52.02 -2.67
C GLU A 71 14.43 52.04 -1.38
N TYR A 72 14.77 51.14 -0.45
CA TYR A 72 14.16 51.08 0.86
C TYR A 72 15.22 51.36 1.93
N LYS A 73 14.97 52.34 2.79
CA LYS A 73 15.82 52.61 3.96
C LYS A 73 15.23 51.87 5.18
N CYS A 74 15.97 50.97 5.75
CA CYS A 74 15.55 50.12 6.84
C CYS A 74 16.25 50.53 8.17
N THR A 75 15.48 50.74 9.21
CA THR A 75 15.97 50.87 10.57
C THR A 75 15.80 49.53 11.27
N ILE A 76 16.87 48.94 11.81
CA ILE A 76 16.85 47.55 12.30
C ILE A 76 16.49 47.48 13.79
N GLY A 77 16.95 48.42 14.60
CA GLY A 77 16.73 48.42 16.03
C GLY A 77 17.57 47.39 16.80
N GLN A 78 17.30 47.24 18.09
CA GLN A 78 18.01 46.28 18.94
C GLN A 78 17.54 44.85 18.69
N ARG A 79 18.48 43.92 18.70
CA ARG A 79 18.18 42.48 18.59
C ARG A 79 17.67 41.95 19.90
N THR A 80 16.48 41.35 19.86
CA THR A 80 15.92 40.55 20.97
C THR A 80 16.42 39.11 20.79
N ALA A 81 17.20 38.62 21.74
CA ALA A 81 17.81 37.29 21.60
C ALA A 81 16.83 36.17 21.99
N SER A 82 16.01 36.40 23.04
CA SER A 82 15.17 35.35 23.61
C SER A 82 13.80 35.88 24.08
N ILE A 83 12.86 34.95 24.17
CA ILE A 83 11.53 35.17 24.76
C ILE A 83 11.40 34.27 25.98
N HIS A 84 11.04 34.86 27.12
CA HIS A 84 10.69 34.14 28.34
C HIS A 84 9.16 33.97 28.36
N VAL A 85 8.67 32.77 28.06
CA VAL A 85 7.25 32.46 27.95
C VAL A 85 6.76 31.85 29.28
N PHE A 86 5.84 32.51 29.94
CA PHE A 86 5.12 31.98 31.12
C PHE A 86 3.95 31.14 30.67
N VAL A 87 3.80 29.93 31.26
CA VAL A 87 2.81 28.93 30.92
C VAL A 87 1.98 28.57 32.14
N ASP A 88 0.67 28.72 32.06
CA ASP A 88 -0.24 28.42 33.16
C ASP A 88 -0.29 26.92 33.46
N LYS A 89 -0.54 26.53 34.69
CA LYS A 89 -0.54 25.13 35.16
C LYS A 89 -1.47 24.22 34.35
N GLU A 90 -2.59 24.75 33.88
CA GLU A 90 -3.55 23.99 33.06
C GLU A 90 -2.95 23.53 31.72
N TYR A 91 -2.06 24.35 31.11
CA TYR A 91 -1.40 24.01 29.85
C TYR A 91 -0.16 23.15 30.05
N GLN A 92 0.55 23.30 31.18
CA GLN A 92 1.81 22.59 31.45
C GLN A 92 1.65 21.08 31.33
N LYS A 93 0.56 20.50 31.87
CA LYS A 93 0.29 19.07 31.84
C LYS A 93 0.15 18.53 30.40
N ILE A 94 -0.54 19.27 29.53
CA ILE A 94 -0.77 18.87 28.12
C ILE A 94 0.50 19.07 27.31
N ILE A 95 1.20 20.19 27.53
CA ILE A 95 2.44 20.52 26.82
C ILE A 95 3.60 19.65 27.29
N GLY A 96 3.53 19.08 28.49
CA GLY A 96 4.60 18.26 29.09
C GLY A 96 5.75 19.11 29.64
N LEU A 97 5.45 20.33 30.16
CA LEU A 97 6.44 21.18 30.79
C LEU A 97 6.50 20.91 32.30
N LYS A 98 7.74 20.83 32.81
CA LYS A 98 7.98 20.69 34.27
C LYS A 98 7.94 22.03 35.02
N ASN A 99 8.32 23.11 34.34
CA ASN A 99 8.41 24.46 34.90
C ASN A 99 7.25 25.31 34.37
N ASP A 100 6.95 26.39 35.11
CA ASP A 100 5.94 27.38 34.77
C ASP A 100 6.36 28.35 33.66
N SER A 101 7.58 28.21 33.17
CA SER A 101 8.13 29.09 32.14
C SER A 101 9.18 28.40 31.29
N VAL A 102 9.35 28.91 30.08
CA VAL A 102 10.33 28.43 29.10
C VAL A 102 11.06 29.63 28.50
N LEU A 103 12.39 29.56 28.47
CA LEU A 103 13.22 30.53 27.76
C LEU A 103 13.54 29.99 26.37
N LEU A 104 13.15 30.69 25.32
CA LEU A 104 13.29 30.30 23.92
C LEU A 104 14.05 31.36 23.13
N PRO A 105 14.94 31.00 22.19
CA PRO A 105 15.36 31.91 21.13
C PRO A 105 14.16 32.45 20.36
N VAL A 106 14.17 33.73 19.95
CA VAL A 106 13.06 34.34 19.18
C VAL A 106 12.72 33.51 17.92
N ILE A 107 13.74 32.97 17.25
CA ILE A 107 13.59 32.15 16.04
C ILE A 107 12.82 30.84 16.29
N GLU A 108 12.78 30.32 17.50
CA GLU A 108 12.10 29.07 17.84
C GLU A 108 10.66 29.28 18.32
N ASN A 109 10.23 30.55 18.45
CA ASN A 109 8.87 30.86 18.94
C ASN A 109 7.77 30.20 18.08
N GLU A 110 7.89 30.29 16.75
CA GLU A 110 6.91 29.69 15.83
C GLU A 110 6.86 28.16 15.98
N LYS A 111 8.02 27.50 16.09
CA LYS A 111 8.11 26.06 16.33
C LYS A 111 7.48 25.68 17.68
N PHE A 112 7.71 26.47 18.70
CA PHE A 112 7.15 26.24 20.03
C PHE A 112 5.61 26.34 20.00
N ILE A 113 5.05 27.42 19.45
CA ILE A 113 3.59 27.61 19.31
C ILE A 113 2.98 26.47 18.47
N ASN A 114 3.59 26.11 17.33
CA ASN A 114 3.11 25.02 16.49
C ASN A 114 3.15 23.66 17.20
N SER A 115 4.16 23.43 18.04
CA SER A 115 4.24 22.21 18.88
C SER A 115 3.10 22.11 19.89
N ILE A 116 2.70 23.23 20.44
CA ILE A 116 1.56 23.34 21.37
C ILE A 116 0.26 23.04 20.62
N ILE A 117 0.02 23.71 19.49
CA ILE A 117 -1.14 23.50 18.64
C ILE A 117 -1.26 22.00 18.29
N LYS A 118 -0.17 21.38 17.84
CA LYS A 118 -0.14 19.96 17.50
C LYS A 118 -0.55 19.06 18.69
N LYS A 119 -0.04 19.30 19.89
CA LYS A 119 -0.39 18.51 21.08
C LYS A 119 -1.87 18.62 21.43
N TYR A 120 -2.44 19.81 21.32
CA TYR A 120 -3.88 20.01 21.53
C TYR A 120 -4.73 19.38 20.44
N GLU A 121 -4.28 19.46 19.18
CA GLU A 121 -4.92 18.81 18.04
C GLU A 121 -4.95 17.27 18.20
N GLU A 122 -3.85 16.67 18.65
CA GLU A 122 -3.75 15.24 18.93
C GLU A 122 -4.81 14.73 19.90
N ILE A 123 -5.21 15.55 20.89
CA ILE A 123 -6.24 15.19 21.87
C ILE A 123 -7.66 15.69 21.49
N GLY A 124 -7.81 16.27 20.27
CA GLY A 124 -9.10 16.57 19.65
C GLY A 124 -9.53 18.03 19.62
N TYR A 125 -8.68 18.97 19.99
CA TYR A 125 -8.98 20.39 19.86
C TYR A 125 -8.54 20.92 18.49
N ALA A 126 -9.26 20.51 17.46
CA ALA A 126 -8.92 20.78 16.05
C ALA A 126 -8.93 22.27 15.65
N LEU A 127 -9.57 23.14 16.42
CA LEU A 127 -9.66 24.58 16.17
C LEU A 127 -8.89 25.40 17.21
N VAL A 128 -7.92 24.78 17.87
CA VAL A 128 -7.10 25.42 18.90
C VAL A 128 -6.28 26.56 18.29
N LYS A 129 -6.21 27.65 19.01
CA LYS A 129 -5.33 28.78 18.70
C LYS A 129 -4.40 29.01 19.91
N ALA A 130 -3.13 29.14 19.63
CA ALA A 130 -2.14 29.50 20.65
C ALA A 130 -1.43 30.78 20.22
N LYS A 131 -1.29 31.70 21.16
CA LYS A 131 -0.63 32.98 20.93
C LYS A 131 0.09 33.46 22.21
N LEU A 132 1.11 34.28 22.02
CA LEU A 132 1.77 35.00 23.11
C LEU A 132 1.06 36.33 23.34
N ILE A 133 0.74 36.59 24.58
CA ILE A 133 0.11 37.83 25.03
C ILE A 133 0.96 38.51 26.11
N ASN A 134 0.65 39.76 26.45
CA ASN A 134 1.33 40.55 27.48
C ASN A 134 2.85 40.65 27.21
N LEU A 135 3.23 40.90 25.95
CA LEU A 135 4.62 41.09 25.59
C LEU A 135 5.19 42.34 26.28
N LYS A 136 6.25 42.12 27.06
CA LYS A 136 6.99 43.22 27.71
C LYS A 136 8.46 43.10 27.33
N ASN A 137 9.00 44.17 26.73
CA ASN A 137 10.42 44.21 26.37
C ASN A 137 11.26 44.57 27.62
N LYS A 138 12.26 43.75 27.91
CA LYS A 138 13.25 43.97 28.98
C LYS A 138 14.67 43.92 28.35
N ASN A 139 15.02 44.98 27.63
CA ASN A 139 16.32 45.20 26.99
C ASN A 139 16.72 44.08 25.98
N ARG A 140 17.18 42.92 26.43
CA ARG A 140 17.68 41.84 25.57
C ARG A 140 16.72 40.64 25.43
N PHE A 141 15.64 40.62 26.19
CA PHE A 141 14.65 39.56 26.13
C PHE A 141 13.22 40.11 26.28
N ILE A 142 12.28 39.36 25.70
CA ILE A 142 10.85 39.65 25.86
C ILE A 142 10.27 38.68 26.88
N THR A 143 9.44 39.17 27.81
CA THR A 143 8.56 38.32 28.58
C THR A 143 7.20 38.26 27.93
N ALA A 144 6.60 37.07 27.86
CA ALA A 144 5.27 36.85 27.31
C ALA A 144 4.53 35.79 28.12
N ARG A 145 3.21 35.76 28.03
CA ARG A 145 2.36 34.72 28.59
C ARG A 145 1.71 33.93 27.44
N LEU A 146 1.73 32.61 27.53
CA LEU A 146 1.02 31.76 26.62
C LEU A 146 -0.49 31.82 26.88
N LEU A 147 -1.29 32.09 25.85
CA LEU A 147 -2.74 31.94 25.85
C LEU A 147 -3.12 30.86 24.85
N VAL A 148 -3.88 29.86 25.31
CA VAL A 148 -4.42 28.79 24.47
C VAL A 148 -5.94 28.87 24.46
N GLU A 149 -6.50 29.10 23.29
CA GLU A 149 -7.94 29.10 23.06
C GLU A 149 -8.31 27.73 22.42
N THR A 150 -8.77 26.78 23.23
CA THR A 150 -8.94 25.39 22.79
C THR A 150 -10.17 25.16 21.91
N GLY A 151 -11.25 25.92 22.12
CA GLY A 151 -12.54 25.61 21.53
C GLY A 151 -13.15 24.30 22.07
N LYS A 152 -14.04 23.69 21.29
CA LYS A 152 -14.67 22.40 21.65
C LYS A 152 -13.79 21.24 21.22
N LYS A 153 -13.72 20.19 22.06
CA LYS A 153 -13.13 18.91 21.66
C LYS A 153 -13.99 18.25 20.59
N ARG A 154 -13.35 17.80 19.50
CA ARG A 154 -14.01 17.27 18.31
C ARG A 154 -13.79 15.76 18.18
N GLN A 155 -14.84 15.08 17.73
CA GLN A 155 -14.82 13.66 17.34
C GLN A 155 -15.33 13.53 15.93
N LEU A 156 -14.94 12.44 15.25
CA LEU A 156 -15.50 12.05 13.97
C LEU A 156 -16.94 11.56 14.16
N ASN A 157 -17.89 12.21 13.52
CA ASN A 157 -19.30 11.88 13.64
C ASN A 157 -19.80 11.09 12.43
N ASP A 158 -19.54 11.58 11.22
CA ASP A 158 -20.02 10.97 9.99
C ASP A 158 -18.98 11.06 8.88
N ILE A 159 -18.93 10.01 8.05
CA ILE A 159 -18.19 9.95 6.80
C ILE A 159 -19.21 9.90 5.68
N ILE A 160 -19.12 10.82 4.73
CA ILE A 160 -20.03 10.97 3.61
C ILE A 160 -19.23 10.78 2.33
N ILE A 161 -19.67 9.86 1.48
CA ILE A 161 -19.04 9.60 0.18
C ILE A 161 -19.76 10.41 -0.89
N ASN A 162 -19.02 11.21 -1.65
CA ASN A 162 -19.48 11.99 -2.78
C ASN A 162 -18.83 11.49 -4.08
N GLY A 163 -19.52 11.65 -5.21
CA GLY A 163 -19.05 11.29 -6.55
C GLY A 163 -19.38 9.86 -6.95
N TYR A 164 -19.26 8.89 -6.06
CA TYR A 164 -19.61 7.49 -6.33
C TYR A 164 -20.94 7.12 -5.67
N THR A 165 -22.05 7.33 -6.36
CA THR A 165 -23.42 7.10 -5.82
C THR A 165 -23.70 5.64 -5.47
N LYS A 166 -23.07 4.68 -6.16
CA LYS A 166 -23.19 3.23 -5.92
C LYS A 166 -22.08 2.68 -5.03
N PHE A 167 -21.49 3.51 -4.16
CA PHE A 167 -20.49 3.02 -3.21
C PHE A 167 -21.10 1.99 -2.26
N PRO A 168 -20.43 0.83 -2.03
CA PRO A 168 -20.98 -0.26 -1.23
C PRO A 168 -21.32 0.16 0.19
N THR A 169 -22.59 -0.01 0.56
CA THR A 169 -23.11 0.42 1.89
C THR A 169 -22.42 -0.31 3.04
N GLY A 170 -22.09 -1.59 2.86
CA GLY A 170 -21.34 -2.37 3.84
C GLY A 170 -19.97 -1.77 4.15
N HIS A 171 -19.24 -1.31 3.12
CA HIS A 171 -17.95 -0.64 3.29
C HIS A 171 -18.10 0.69 4.03
N LEU A 172 -19.10 1.51 3.68
CA LEU A 172 -19.35 2.77 4.36
C LEU A 172 -19.71 2.57 5.84
N LYS A 173 -20.59 1.62 6.16
CA LYS A 173 -20.95 1.30 7.54
C LYS A 173 -19.76 0.81 8.35
N ASN A 174 -18.88 0.00 7.77
CA ASN A 174 -17.68 -0.48 8.44
C ASN A 174 -16.59 0.60 8.57
N LEU A 175 -16.47 1.53 7.62
CA LEU A 175 -15.66 2.75 7.83
C LEU A 175 -16.18 3.55 9.02
N ASN A 176 -17.47 3.80 9.07
CA ASN A 176 -18.06 4.49 10.22
C ASN A 176 -17.84 3.71 11.53
N ARG A 177 -17.97 2.38 11.55
CA ARG A 177 -17.64 1.54 12.72
C ARG A 177 -16.21 1.75 13.22
N LEU A 178 -15.24 1.89 12.31
CA LEU A 178 -13.83 2.06 12.64
C LEU A 178 -13.48 3.46 13.14
N TYR A 179 -14.18 4.49 12.65
CA TYR A 179 -13.77 5.89 12.85
C TYR A 179 -14.76 6.74 13.65
N LYS A 180 -16.06 6.42 13.64
CA LYS A 180 -17.07 7.17 14.40
C LYS A 180 -16.72 7.20 15.88
N LYS A 181 -16.83 8.37 16.51
CA LYS A 181 -16.45 8.68 17.89
C LYS A 181 -14.94 8.68 18.17
N LYS A 182 -14.07 8.37 17.21
CA LYS A 182 -12.64 8.64 17.39
C LYS A 182 -12.41 10.15 17.47
N VAL A 183 -11.36 10.52 18.18
CA VAL A 183 -10.91 11.90 18.25
C VAL A 183 -10.62 12.43 16.84
N PHE A 184 -11.13 13.61 16.53
CA PHE A 184 -10.78 14.26 15.28
C PHE A 184 -9.39 14.89 15.42
N ASN A 185 -8.41 14.36 14.70
CA ASN A 185 -7.06 14.87 14.56
C ASN A 185 -6.47 14.47 13.21
N SER A 186 -5.34 15.06 12.86
CA SER A 186 -4.66 14.79 11.59
C SER A 186 -4.31 13.31 11.42
N HIS A 187 -3.86 12.64 12.49
CA HIS A 187 -3.52 11.22 12.45
C HIS A 187 -4.72 10.34 12.07
N ASN A 188 -5.88 10.51 12.73
CA ASN A 188 -7.07 9.71 12.42
C ASN A 188 -7.64 10.03 11.04
N LEU A 189 -7.50 11.27 10.56
CA LEU A 189 -7.87 11.65 9.19
C LEU A 189 -6.98 10.96 8.14
N GLU A 190 -5.67 10.96 8.35
CA GLU A 190 -4.73 10.24 7.48
C GLU A 190 -4.96 8.73 7.48
N GLN A 191 -5.27 8.14 8.65
CA GLN A 191 -5.61 6.71 8.74
C GLN A 191 -6.91 6.39 7.99
N LEU A 192 -7.91 7.27 8.05
CA LEU A 192 -9.13 7.12 7.25
C LEU A 192 -8.81 7.14 5.75
N GLN A 193 -8.02 8.11 5.28
CA GLN A 193 -7.60 8.19 3.88
C GLN A 193 -6.85 6.93 3.45
N LYS A 194 -5.85 6.50 4.22
CA LYS A 194 -5.09 5.26 3.96
C LYS A 194 -5.99 4.03 3.89
N ASN A 195 -7.02 3.94 4.73
CA ASN A 195 -7.97 2.81 4.67
C ASN A 195 -8.87 2.87 3.44
N ILE A 196 -9.29 4.05 3.00
CA ILE A 196 -10.06 4.23 1.76
C ILE A 196 -9.21 3.88 0.55
N ASP A 197 -7.94 4.25 0.55
CA ASP A 197 -6.99 3.92 -0.50
C ASP A 197 -6.75 2.40 -0.64
N GLN A 198 -7.07 1.60 0.38
CA GLN A 198 -7.00 0.14 0.27
C GLN A 198 -8.16 -0.44 -0.57
N TYR A 199 -9.24 0.30 -0.79
CA TYR A 199 -10.34 -0.14 -1.64
C TYR A 199 -9.96 -0.03 -3.12
N ARG A 200 -9.55 -1.13 -3.72
CA ARG A 200 -9.07 -1.18 -5.11
C ARG A 200 -10.10 -0.68 -6.13
N PHE A 201 -11.39 -0.82 -5.84
CA PHE A 201 -12.50 -0.45 -6.73
C PHE A 201 -12.87 1.04 -6.69
N VAL A 202 -12.11 1.87 -5.96
CA VAL A 202 -12.30 3.33 -5.92
C VAL A 202 -10.99 4.07 -6.17
N LYS A 203 -11.13 5.29 -6.66
CA LYS A 203 -10.07 6.28 -6.75
C LYS A 203 -10.52 7.56 -6.09
N GLN A 204 -9.66 8.15 -5.27
CA GLN A 204 -9.91 9.44 -4.64
C GLN A 204 -9.68 10.57 -5.64
N ILE A 205 -10.68 11.46 -5.80
CA ILE A 205 -10.65 12.56 -6.78
C ILE A 205 -9.92 13.79 -6.20
N LYS A 206 -10.16 14.07 -4.92
CA LYS A 206 -9.54 15.17 -4.18
C LYS A 206 -9.43 14.86 -2.70
N ASN A 207 -8.67 15.66 -1.98
CA ASN A 207 -8.55 15.54 -0.53
C ASN A 207 -9.92 15.68 0.15
N PRO A 208 -10.16 14.96 1.27
CA PRO A 208 -11.39 15.09 2.04
C PRO A 208 -11.63 16.51 2.53
N GLU A 209 -12.88 16.94 2.49
CA GLU A 209 -13.33 18.20 3.07
C GLU A 209 -13.95 17.95 4.43
N ILE A 210 -13.73 18.88 5.35
CA ILE A 210 -14.17 18.77 6.73
C ILE A 210 -15.18 19.86 7.02
N LEU A 211 -16.36 19.49 7.49
CA LEU A 211 -17.38 20.41 7.96
C LEU A 211 -17.51 20.33 9.47
N PHE A 212 -17.14 21.41 10.14
CA PHE A 212 -17.40 21.60 11.56
C PHE A 212 -18.75 22.30 11.74
N THR A 213 -19.72 21.60 12.29
CA THR A 213 -20.97 22.20 12.78
C THR A 213 -20.86 22.52 14.28
N LYS A 214 -21.90 23.08 14.89
CA LYS A 214 -21.92 23.39 16.32
C LYS A 214 -21.53 22.17 17.18
N ASP A 215 -22.04 20.96 16.84
CA ASP A 215 -21.91 19.77 17.68
C ASP A 215 -21.42 18.52 16.92
N SER A 216 -21.08 18.63 15.64
CA SER A 216 -20.60 17.50 14.85
C SER A 216 -19.45 17.86 13.92
N THR A 217 -18.66 16.84 13.57
CA THR A 217 -17.60 16.92 12.55
C THR A 217 -17.92 15.89 11.48
N LYS A 218 -18.16 16.36 10.24
CA LYS A 218 -18.46 15.53 9.08
C LYS A 218 -17.29 15.57 8.11
N ILE A 219 -16.92 14.40 7.57
CA ILE A 219 -15.88 14.28 6.56
C ILE A 219 -16.54 13.92 5.24
N PHE A 220 -16.33 14.74 4.23
CA PHE A 220 -16.76 14.48 2.86
C PHE A 220 -15.58 13.91 2.08
N VAL A 221 -15.71 12.68 1.63
CA VAL A 221 -14.71 11.97 0.83
C VAL A 221 -15.23 11.91 -0.61
N TYR A 222 -14.38 12.28 -1.56
CA TYR A 222 -14.75 12.36 -2.97
C TYR A 222 -14.11 11.20 -3.73
N LEU A 223 -14.94 10.26 -4.19
CA LEU A 223 -14.51 9.03 -4.83
C LEU A 223 -15.15 8.86 -6.20
N GLU A 224 -14.44 8.19 -7.09
CA GLU A 224 -14.96 7.63 -8.34
C GLU A 224 -14.71 6.13 -8.39
N LYS A 225 -15.47 5.39 -9.21
CA LYS A 225 -15.24 3.98 -9.44
C LYS A 225 -13.93 3.81 -10.21
N ALA A 226 -13.05 2.92 -9.73
CA ALA A 226 -11.81 2.57 -10.40
C ALA A 226 -11.96 1.30 -11.25
N ASN A 227 -11.27 1.25 -12.37
CA ASN A 227 -11.17 0.05 -13.20
C ASN A 227 -10.19 -0.93 -12.55
N THR A 228 -10.71 -1.97 -11.95
CA THR A 228 -9.93 -3.00 -11.23
C THR A 228 -10.23 -4.41 -11.68
N ASN A 229 -11.15 -4.55 -12.62
CA ASN A 229 -11.39 -5.82 -13.29
C ASN A 229 -10.21 -6.14 -14.19
N SER A 230 -9.87 -7.39 -14.29
CA SER A 230 -8.80 -7.82 -15.19
C SER A 230 -9.14 -9.13 -15.87
N PHE A 231 -8.73 -9.22 -17.11
CA PHE A 231 -8.77 -10.43 -17.91
C PHE A 231 -7.39 -10.64 -18.53
N ASP A 232 -6.91 -11.87 -18.45
CA ASP A 232 -5.71 -12.33 -19.14
C ASP A 232 -6.00 -13.74 -19.65
N GLY A 233 -5.65 -14.06 -20.90
CA GLY A 233 -5.88 -15.39 -21.40
C GLY A 233 -5.72 -15.53 -22.90
N PHE A 234 -5.50 -16.76 -23.28
CA PHE A 234 -5.60 -17.22 -24.67
C PHE A 234 -6.14 -18.66 -24.73
N LEU A 235 -6.74 -19.03 -25.85
CA LEU A 235 -7.24 -20.36 -26.12
C LEU A 235 -6.64 -20.87 -27.45
N GLY A 236 -6.06 -22.06 -27.39
CA GLY A 236 -5.55 -22.80 -28.52
C GLY A 236 -6.30 -24.12 -28.69
N PHE A 237 -6.34 -24.62 -29.89
CA PHE A 237 -6.94 -25.91 -30.24
C PHE A 237 -5.90 -26.76 -30.95
N THR A 238 -5.82 -28.01 -30.54
CA THR A 238 -5.04 -29.05 -31.22
C THR A 238 -5.88 -30.31 -31.29
N ASN A 239 -5.47 -31.28 -32.10
CA ASN A 239 -6.13 -32.59 -32.16
C ASN A 239 -5.20 -33.64 -31.55
N ASP A 240 -5.78 -34.58 -30.82
CA ASP A 240 -5.07 -35.82 -30.45
C ASP A 240 -4.97 -36.78 -31.63
N ASP A 241 -4.27 -37.89 -31.42
CA ASP A 241 -4.11 -38.94 -32.43
C ASP A 241 -5.44 -39.58 -32.87
N LYS A 242 -6.50 -39.43 -32.06
CA LYS A 242 -7.86 -39.90 -32.32
C LYS A 242 -8.77 -38.82 -32.91
N ARG A 243 -8.21 -37.67 -33.31
CA ARG A 243 -8.92 -36.49 -33.84
C ARG A 243 -9.90 -35.83 -32.89
N ASN A 244 -9.76 -36.08 -31.58
CA ASN A 244 -10.51 -35.28 -30.58
C ASN A 244 -9.89 -33.90 -30.45
N ILE A 245 -10.71 -32.87 -30.30
CA ILE A 245 -10.23 -31.51 -30.08
C ILE A 245 -9.71 -31.42 -28.65
N LEU A 246 -8.46 -31.04 -28.50
CA LEU A 246 -7.80 -30.73 -27.24
C LEU A 246 -7.71 -29.23 -27.07
N LEU A 247 -8.23 -28.74 -25.97
CA LEU A 247 -8.19 -27.32 -25.60
C LEU A 247 -6.93 -27.04 -24.79
N SER A 248 -6.09 -26.12 -25.26
CA SER A 248 -4.91 -25.63 -24.54
C SER A 248 -4.99 -24.13 -24.30
N GLY A 249 -4.29 -23.63 -23.31
CA GLY A 249 -4.26 -22.21 -22.99
C GLY A 249 -4.57 -21.89 -21.54
N TYR A 250 -4.93 -20.65 -21.29
CA TYR A 250 -5.34 -20.21 -19.96
C TYR A 250 -6.34 -19.05 -20.01
N VAL A 251 -7.08 -18.89 -18.91
CA VAL A 251 -7.96 -17.76 -18.61
C VAL A 251 -7.71 -17.35 -17.17
N ASP A 252 -7.46 -16.08 -16.92
CA ASP A 252 -7.40 -15.44 -15.58
C ASP A 252 -8.35 -14.24 -15.59
N LEU A 253 -9.52 -14.38 -14.97
CA LEU A 253 -10.55 -13.35 -14.84
C LEU A 253 -10.66 -12.95 -13.38
N LYS A 254 -10.54 -11.65 -13.10
CA LYS A 254 -10.76 -11.07 -11.77
C LYS A 254 -11.73 -9.91 -11.87
N LEU A 255 -12.82 -10.02 -11.14
CA LEU A 255 -13.90 -9.05 -11.13
C LEU A 255 -14.07 -8.52 -9.70
N ASN A 256 -14.10 -7.19 -9.56
CA ASN A 256 -14.23 -6.52 -8.28
C ASN A 256 -15.39 -5.54 -8.31
N ASN A 257 -16.27 -5.64 -7.32
CA ASN A 257 -17.37 -4.70 -7.11
C ASN A 257 -18.24 -4.45 -8.34
N ILE A 258 -18.64 -5.53 -9.03
CA ILE A 258 -19.53 -5.46 -10.22
C ILE A 258 -20.97 -5.17 -9.79
N ILE A 259 -21.43 -5.85 -8.74
CA ILE A 259 -22.80 -5.66 -8.20
C ILE A 259 -22.86 -4.59 -7.11
N ASN A 260 -21.77 -3.81 -6.92
CA ASN A 260 -21.65 -2.70 -5.97
C ASN A 260 -21.81 -3.09 -4.48
N ASN A 261 -21.39 -4.31 -4.12
CA ASN A 261 -21.33 -4.79 -2.74
C ASN A 261 -19.88 -4.96 -2.24
N GLY A 262 -18.88 -4.61 -3.08
CA GLY A 262 -17.47 -4.78 -2.80
C GLY A 262 -17.00 -6.22 -2.94
N GLU A 263 -17.79 -7.06 -3.59
CA GLU A 263 -17.51 -8.47 -3.85
C GLU A 263 -16.30 -8.65 -4.76
N LYS A 264 -15.67 -9.84 -4.65
CA LYS A 264 -14.60 -10.28 -5.53
C LYS A 264 -14.96 -11.63 -6.11
N LEU A 265 -14.85 -11.74 -7.43
CA LEU A 265 -14.95 -12.98 -8.19
C LEU A 265 -13.63 -13.23 -8.89
N SER A 266 -13.15 -14.47 -8.84
CA SER A 266 -11.97 -14.90 -9.59
C SER A 266 -12.24 -16.21 -10.29
N ILE A 267 -11.81 -16.32 -11.55
CA ILE A 267 -11.83 -17.55 -12.32
C ILE A 267 -10.45 -17.67 -12.96
N ASN A 268 -9.79 -18.79 -12.71
CA ASN A 268 -8.54 -19.15 -13.34
C ASN A 268 -8.65 -20.56 -13.91
N TRP A 269 -8.46 -20.69 -15.21
CA TRP A 269 -8.40 -21.96 -15.91
C TRP A 269 -7.10 -22.04 -16.67
N ARG A 270 -6.50 -23.23 -16.69
CA ARG A 270 -5.28 -23.50 -17.46
C ARG A 270 -5.26 -24.95 -17.92
N SER A 271 -4.82 -25.18 -19.16
CA SER A 271 -4.65 -26.50 -19.72
C SER A 271 -3.48 -26.52 -20.70
N ASN A 272 -2.66 -27.55 -20.66
CA ASN A 272 -1.64 -27.80 -21.66
C ASN A 272 -2.13 -28.71 -22.81
N GLY A 273 -3.42 -29.04 -22.78
CA GLY A 273 -4.09 -29.85 -23.80
C GLY A 273 -4.12 -31.34 -23.51
N GLN A 274 -3.03 -31.93 -23.08
CA GLN A 274 -2.92 -33.41 -22.92
C GLN A 274 -2.67 -33.84 -21.48
N GLU A 275 -1.71 -33.21 -20.81
CA GLU A 275 -1.19 -33.74 -19.55
C GLU A 275 -1.90 -33.22 -18.32
N GLN A 276 -2.27 -31.95 -18.31
CA GLN A 276 -2.81 -31.35 -17.11
C GLN A 276 -3.81 -30.24 -17.40
N SER A 277 -4.85 -30.19 -16.60
CA SER A 277 -5.74 -29.03 -16.55
C SER A 277 -6.05 -28.64 -15.11
N THR A 278 -6.17 -27.33 -14.86
CA THR A 278 -6.57 -26.77 -13.57
C THR A 278 -7.71 -25.78 -13.77
N PHE A 279 -8.66 -25.79 -12.86
CA PHE A 279 -9.73 -24.81 -12.79
C PHE A 279 -9.88 -24.33 -11.37
N ASN A 280 -9.80 -23.01 -11.16
CA ASN A 280 -10.01 -22.38 -9.88
C ASN A 280 -11.10 -21.33 -10.01
N ALA A 281 -12.09 -21.37 -9.14
CA ALA A 281 -13.11 -20.35 -9.02
C ALA A 281 -13.22 -19.92 -7.55
N GLY A 282 -13.29 -18.61 -7.32
CA GLY A 282 -13.40 -18.05 -5.97
C GLY A 282 -14.37 -16.88 -5.93
N ILE A 283 -15.14 -16.79 -4.88
CA ILE A 283 -15.99 -15.65 -4.56
C ILE A 283 -15.75 -15.20 -3.13
N GLU A 284 -15.62 -13.89 -2.91
CA GLU A 284 -15.57 -13.25 -1.60
C GLU A 284 -16.67 -12.19 -1.51
N LEU A 285 -17.53 -12.32 -0.53
CA LEU A 285 -18.61 -11.38 -0.22
C LEU A 285 -18.28 -10.68 1.10
N PRO A 286 -17.70 -9.48 1.06
CA PRO A 286 -17.35 -8.74 2.27
C PRO A 286 -18.59 -8.09 2.90
N TYR A 287 -18.52 -7.84 4.19
CA TYR A 287 -19.46 -7.02 4.95
C TYR A 287 -20.94 -7.43 4.83
N ILE A 288 -21.20 -8.74 4.88
CA ILE A 288 -22.56 -9.30 4.81
C ILE A 288 -23.44 -8.67 5.89
N PHE A 289 -24.68 -8.36 5.54
CA PHE A 289 -25.62 -7.62 6.39
C PHE A 289 -25.07 -6.31 6.94
N ASN A 290 -24.12 -5.69 6.21
CA ASN A 290 -23.40 -4.49 6.63
C ASN A 290 -22.59 -4.65 7.95
N SER A 291 -22.30 -5.88 8.34
CA SER A 291 -21.47 -6.26 9.48
C SER A 291 -20.01 -6.44 9.08
N PRO A 292 -19.05 -6.62 10.01
CA PRO A 292 -17.68 -6.97 9.65
C PRO A 292 -17.49 -8.43 9.21
N ILE A 293 -18.58 -9.13 8.95
CA ILE A 293 -18.58 -10.54 8.54
C ILE A 293 -18.45 -10.64 7.02
N ALA A 294 -17.71 -11.65 6.56
CA ALA A 294 -17.56 -11.99 5.15
C ALA A 294 -17.78 -13.49 4.92
N ILE A 295 -18.18 -13.87 3.73
CA ILE A 295 -18.20 -15.26 3.27
C ILE A 295 -17.24 -15.36 2.08
N LYS A 296 -16.43 -16.44 2.06
CA LYS A 296 -15.54 -16.77 0.97
C LYS A 296 -15.76 -18.23 0.59
N ALA A 297 -15.98 -18.49 -0.69
CA ALA A 297 -16.09 -19.83 -1.22
C ALA A 297 -15.07 -20.02 -2.35
N ASN A 298 -14.45 -21.20 -2.39
CA ASN A 298 -13.50 -21.54 -3.44
C ASN A 298 -13.76 -22.96 -3.94
N LEU A 299 -13.55 -23.13 -5.24
CA LEU A 299 -13.54 -24.41 -5.93
C LEU A 299 -12.20 -24.52 -6.68
N ASN A 300 -11.48 -25.62 -6.49
CA ASN A 300 -10.28 -25.96 -7.22
C ASN A 300 -10.44 -27.35 -7.82
N ILE A 301 -10.19 -27.50 -9.11
CA ILE A 301 -10.20 -28.78 -9.81
C ILE A 301 -8.85 -28.94 -10.50
N ILE A 302 -8.19 -30.05 -10.23
CA ILE A 302 -6.94 -30.46 -10.89
C ILE A 302 -7.20 -31.81 -11.54
N LYS A 303 -6.97 -31.89 -12.84
CA LYS A 303 -6.96 -33.13 -13.61
C LYS A 303 -5.55 -33.37 -14.12
N GLN A 304 -4.99 -34.52 -13.77
CA GLN A 304 -3.66 -34.93 -14.20
C GLN A 304 -3.80 -36.05 -15.24
N ASP A 305 -3.65 -35.70 -16.50
CA ASP A 305 -3.78 -36.60 -17.67
C ASP A 305 -4.98 -37.58 -17.53
N SER A 306 -4.74 -38.87 -17.77
CA SER A 306 -5.69 -39.96 -17.52
C SER A 306 -5.47 -40.66 -16.19
N THR A 307 -4.71 -40.08 -15.23
CA THR A 307 -4.40 -40.77 -13.98
C THR A 307 -5.40 -40.44 -12.89
N PHE A 308 -5.61 -39.16 -12.54
CA PHE A 308 -6.55 -38.77 -11.49
C PHE A 308 -7.13 -37.37 -11.70
N GLN A 309 -8.24 -37.12 -11.02
CA GLN A 309 -8.84 -35.82 -10.86
C GLN A 309 -9.10 -35.54 -9.39
N THR A 310 -8.71 -34.38 -8.91
CA THR A 310 -8.98 -33.92 -7.55
C THR A 310 -9.83 -32.66 -7.60
N THR A 311 -10.96 -32.67 -6.88
CA THR A 311 -11.83 -31.51 -6.68
C THR A 311 -11.76 -31.09 -5.21
N GLN A 312 -11.39 -29.84 -4.97
CA GLN A 312 -11.33 -29.24 -3.65
C GLN A 312 -12.31 -28.09 -3.54
N THR A 313 -13.14 -28.11 -2.50
CA THR A 313 -14.07 -27.03 -2.16
C THR A 313 -13.74 -26.46 -0.79
N SER A 314 -13.93 -25.17 -0.61
CA SER A 314 -13.86 -24.55 0.72
C SER A 314 -14.96 -23.50 0.89
N LEU A 315 -15.44 -23.40 2.12
CA LEU A 315 -16.36 -22.37 2.58
C LEU A 315 -15.83 -21.78 3.87
N ASP A 316 -15.57 -20.48 3.85
CA ASP A 316 -14.93 -19.77 4.95
C ASP A 316 -15.82 -18.60 5.41
N LEU A 317 -16.01 -18.48 6.73
CA LEU A 317 -16.65 -17.35 7.39
C LEU A 317 -15.55 -16.43 7.92
N GLY A 318 -15.55 -15.17 7.49
CA GLY A 318 -14.51 -14.18 7.79
C GLY A 318 -14.96 -13.10 8.74
N TYR A 319 -14.02 -12.57 9.52
CA TYR A 319 -14.15 -11.33 10.27
C TYR A 319 -13.11 -10.32 9.81
N PHE A 320 -13.57 -9.14 9.40
CA PHE A 320 -12.73 -8.04 8.93
C PHE A 320 -12.45 -7.07 10.10
N PHE A 321 -11.26 -7.16 10.68
CA PHE A 321 -10.80 -6.14 11.64
C PHE A 321 -10.79 -4.76 10.97
N ASN A 322 -10.26 -4.74 9.75
CA ASN A 322 -10.35 -3.67 8.77
C ASN A 322 -10.27 -4.29 7.37
N TYR A 323 -10.24 -3.49 6.31
CA TYR A 323 -10.20 -4.02 4.93
C TYR A 323 -8.91 -4.77 4.60
N THR A 324 -7.79 -4.44 5.26
CA THR A 324 -6.48 -5.07 5.01
C THR A 324 -6.22 -6.30 5.86
N THR A 325 -6.84 -6.42 7.04
CA THR A 325 -6.57 -7.47 8.02
C THR A 325 -7.82 -8.28 8.28
N ARG A 326 -7.77 -9.57 8.01
CA ARG A 326 -8.93 -10.47 8.01
C ARG A 326 -8.56 -11.81 8.63
N LEU A 327 -9.53 -12.42 9.30
CA LEU A 327 -9.42 -13.77 9.85
C LEU A 327 -10.63 -14.56 9.38
N TYR A 328 -10.40 -15.78 8.90
CA TYR A 328 -11.44 -16.70 8.46
C TYR A 328 -11.36 -18.01 9.24
N ILE A 329 -12.51 -18.59 9.49
CA ILE A 329 -12.66 -19.97 9.94
C ILE A 329 -13.50 -20.67 8.90
N GLY A 330 -13.09 -21.85 8.46
CA GLY A 330 -13.74 -22.52 7.35
C GLY A 330 -13.70 -24.03 7.39
N TYR A 331 -14.41 -24.59 6.44
CA TYR A 331 -14.43 -26.01 6.15
C TYR A 331 -13.90 -26.22 4.72
N GLN A 332 -12.96 -27.14 4.56
CA GLN A 332 -12.40 -27.54 3.28
C GLN A 332 -12.59 -29.03 3.08
N SER A 333 -13.09 -29.43 1.92
CA SER A 333 -13.18 -30.82 1.50
C SER A 333 -12.47 -31.00 0.17
N SER A 334 -11.76 -32.12 0.03
CA SER A 334 -11.23 -32.53 -1.27
C SER A 334 -11.65 -33.96 -1.56
N GLU A 335 -12.04 -34.19 -2.79
CA GLU A 335 -12.38 -35.53 -3.32
C GLU A 335 -11.49 -35.80 -4.54
N SER A 336 -10.82 -36.94 -4.53
CA SER A 336 -9.96 -37.36 -5.62
C SER A 336 -10.36 -38.74 -6.12
N SER A 337 -10.38 -38.89 -7.44
CA SER A 337 -10.72 -40.14 -8.12
C SER A 337 -9.57 -40.55 -9.03
N ASP A 338 -9.14 -41.79 -8.92
CA ASP A 338 -8.27 -42.46 -9.89
C ASP A 338 -9.09 -42.75 -11.17
N ILE A 339 -8.77 -42.05 -12.26
CA ILE A 339 -9.52 -42.13 -13.53
C ILE A 339 -9.45 -43.56 -14.12
N LYS A 340 -8.35 -44.28 -13.91
CA LYS A 340 -8.17 -45.65 -14.37
C LYS A 340 -8.80 -46.68 -13.43
N ASN A 341 -9.26 -46.26 -12.28
CA ASN A 341 -9.90 -47.07 -11.23
C ASN A 341 -9.03 -48.27 -10.76
N LEU A 342 -7.72 -48.12 -10.84
CA LEU A 342 -6.76 -49.15 -10.40
C LEU A 342 -6.56 -49.13 -8.90
N ASN A 343 -6.63 -47.94 -8.30
CA ASN A 343 -6.45 -47.71 -6.86
C ASN A 343 -5.20 -48.40 -6.31
N THR A 344 -4.04 -47.85 -6.62
CA THR A 344 -2.75 -48.33 -6.14
C THR A 344 -2.40 -47.70 -4.77
N ALA A 345 -1.34 -48.21 -4.11
CA ALA A 345 -0.80 -47.58 -2.90
C ALA A 345 -0.30 -46.14 -3.13
N GLN A 346 0.00 -45.76 -4.37
CA GLN A 346 0.51 -44.44 -4.73
C GLN A 346 -0.57 -43.48 -5.22
N ILE A 347 -1.60 -43.95 -5.95
CA ILE A 347 -2.74 -43.18 -6.43
C ILE A 347 -4.00 -43.92 -6.06
N SER A 348 -4.86 -43.30 -5.28
CA SER A 348 -6.08 -43.93 -4.77
C SER A 348 -7.19 -42.90 -4.68
N ASP A 349 -8.42 -43.36 -4.85
CA ASP A 349 -9.60 -42.57 -4.47
C ASP A 349 -9.50 -42.19 -3.00
N PHE A 350 -9.77 -40.92 -2.71
CA PHE A 350 -9.84 -40.45 -1.33
C PHE A 350 -10.80 -39.27 -1.18
N THR A 351 -11.26 -39.10 0.03
CA THR A 351 -11.92 -37.87 0.48
C THR A 351 -11.17 -37.36 1.71
N ASN A 352 -10.79 -36.09 1.73
CA ASN A 352 -10.28 -35.46 2.93
C ASN A 352 -11.15 -34.27 3.34
N THR A 353 -11.18 -34.02 4.65
CA THR A 353 -11.93 -32.91 5.23
C THR A 353 -11.10 -32.23 6.29
N PHE A 354 -11.12 -30.88 6.28
CA PHE A 354 -10.38 -30.06 7.23
C PHE A 354 -11.25 -28.95 7.80
N ILE A 355 -11.12 -28.71 9.08
CA ILE A 355 -11.46 -27.41 9.67
C ILE A 355 -10.24 -26.51 9.50
N THR A 356 -10.45 -25.32 8.97
CA THR A 356 -9.36 -24.42 8.61
C THR A 356 -9.48 -23.09 9.33
N THR A 357 -8.34 -22.49 9.62
CA THR A 357 -8.21 -21.07 10.01
C THR A 357 -7.29 -20.39 9.02
N ASN A 358 -7.70 -19.22 8.53
CA ASN A 358 -6.91 -18.46 7.55
C ASN A 358 -6.80 -17.00 7.99
N PHE A 359 -5.59 -16.51 8.17
CA PHE A 359 -5.26 -15.11 8.41
C PHE A 359 -4.77 -14.47 7.11
N GLU A 360 -5.37 -13.33 6.73
CA GLU A 360 -4.99 -12.56 5.56
C GLU A 360 -4.63 -11.13 5.92
N TYR A 361 -3.50 -10.68 5.40
CA TYR A 361 -3.08 -9.28 5.42
C TYR A 361 -2.74 -8.83 4.00
N LEU A 362 -3.42 -7.78 3.52
CA LEU A 362 -3.21 -7.22 2.17
C LEU A 362 -3.04 -5.71 2.29
N PHE A 363 -1.94 -5.19 1.76
CA PHE A 363 -1.67 -3.77 1.74
C PHE A 363 -1.31 -3.29 0.33
N PHE A 364 -2.07 -2.31 -0.17
CA PHE A 364 -1.91 -1.74 -1.49
C PHE A 364 -1.25 -0.36 -1.43
N LYS A 365 -0.43 -0.07 -2.44
CA LYS A 365 0.20 1.22 -2.69
C LYS A 365 -0.38 1.81 -3.98
N ASN A 366 -1.41 2.65 -3.87
CA ASN A 366 -2.21 3.09 -5.01
C ASN A 366 -1.50 4.10 -5.94
N ASP A 367 -0.43 4.73 -5.47
CA ASP A 367 0.43 5.61 -6.27
C ASP A 367 1.36 4.84 -7.21
N ASN A 368 1.47 3.51 -7.06
CA ASN A 368 2.25 2.66 -7.95
C ASN A 368 1.34 1.81 -8.83
N ILE A 369 1.20 2.22 -10.10
CA ILE A 369 0.34 1.53 -11.07
C ILE A 369 0.94 0.18 -11.50
N LEU A 370 2.26 0.09 -11.59
CA LEU A 370 2.95 -1.13 -12.02
C LEU A 370 2.90 -2.23 -10.94
N PHE A 371 3.07 -1.84 -9.66
CA PHE A 371 3.13 -2.76 -8.53
C PHE A 371 2.19 -2.29 -7.39
N PRO A 372 0.87 -2.34 -7.60
CA PRO A 372 -0.08 -1.80 -6.63
C PRO A 372 -0.16 -2.60 -5.32
N GLU A 373 0.12 -3.91 -5.34
CA GLU A 373 0.12 -4.76 -4.15
C GLU A 373 1.49 -4.76 -3.50
N LYS A 374 1.68 -3.94 -2.47
CA LYS A 374 2.96 -3.81 -1.77
C LYS A 374 3.24 -4.98 -0.83
N THR A 375 2.26 -5.42 -0.06
CA THR A 375 2.42 -6.51 0.91
C THR A 375 1.22 -7.42 0.86
N ALA A 376 1.47 -8.72 0.81
CA ALA A 376 0.45 -9.74 1.02
C ALA A 376 0.99 -10.81 1.96
N ALA A 377 0.18 -11.23 2.90
CA ALA A 377 0.45 -12.37 3.78
C ALA A 377 -0.82 -13.21 3.92
N ASN A 378 -0.68 -14.50 3.69
CA ASN A 378 -1.74 -15.48 3.88
C ASN A 378 -1.16 -16.63 4.70
N LEU A 379 -1.82 -16.96 5.82
CA LEU A 379 -1.48 -18.08 6.67
C LEU A 379 -2.73 -18.94 6.84
N LYS A 380 -2.77 -20.10 6.19
CA LYS A 380 -3.86 -21.07 6.31
C LYS A 380 -3.37 -22.33 7.01
N ILE A 381 -4.09 -22.74 8.04
CA ILE A 381 -3.83 -23.94 8.82
C ILE A 381 -5.08 -24.80 8.77
N GLY A 382 -4.92 -26.10 8.61
CA GLY A 382 -6.04 -27.03 8.61
C GLY A 382 -5.73 -28.29 9.40
N SER A 383 -6.71 -28.76 10.17
CA SER A 383 -6.69 -30.02 10.88
C SER A 383 -7.90 -30.87 10.48
N GLY A 384 -7.67 -32.12 10.19
CA GLY A 384 -8.72 -32.98 9.68
C GLY A 384 -8.27 -34.41 9.43
N SER A 385 -8.92 -35.08 8.48
CA SER A 385 -8.64 -36.47 8.16
C SER A 385 -8.80 -36.77 6.68
N ARG A 386 -8.06 -37.75 6.21
CA ARG A 386 -8.21 -38.37 4.89
C ARG A 386 -8.83 -39.75 5.08
N ASN A 387 -9.85 -40.04 4.30
CA ASN A 387 -10.45 -41.35 4.12
C ASN A 387 -10.13 -41.87 2.72
N SER A 388 -9.44 -42.98 2.60
CA SER A 388 -9.10 -43.62 1.34
C SER A 388 -9.43 -45.13 1.40
N LYS A 389 -9.40 -45.80 0.25
CA LYS A 389 -9.67 -47.24 0.18
C LYS A 389 -8.74 -48.09 1.05
N PHE A 390 -7.52 -47.59 1.31
CA PHE A 390 -6.50 -48.36 2.01
C PHE A 390 -6.34 -47.97 3.46
N GLN A 391 -6.45 -46.67 3.79
CA GLN A 391 -6.15 -46.15 5.13
C GLN A 391 -6.89 -44.86 5.42
N ASN A 392 -7.27 -44.70 6.69
CA ASN A 392 -7.77 -43.45 7.24
C ASN A 392 -6.68 -42.82 8.10
N ASN A 393 -6.31 -41.58 7.79
CA ASN A 393 -5.25 -40.89 8.50
C ASN A 393 -5.73 -39.54 9.02
N ASN A 394 -5.33 -39.18 10.22
CA ASN A 394 -5.42 -37.81 10.67
C ASN A 394 -4.38 -36.99 9.94
N GLN A 395 -4.76 -35.79 9.54
CA GLN A 395 -3.93 -34.90 8.77
C GLN A 395 -3.92 -33.50 9.35
N PHE A 396 -2.79 -32.84 9.20
CA PHE A 396 -2.61 -31.43 9.52
C PHE A 396 -1.83 -30.76 8.39
N PHE A 397 -2.25 -29.57 7.96
CA PHE A 397 -1.48 -28.82 6.99
C PHE A 397 -1.28 -27.36 7.40
N VAL A 398 -0.19 -26.79 6.92
CA VAL A 398 0.13 -25.37 7.00
C VAL A 398 0.44 -24.88 5.59
N ASN A 399 -0.17 -23.76 5.19
CA ASN A 399 0.12 -23.06 3.94
C ASN A 399 0.40 -21.59 4.24
N ILE A 400 1.62 -21.13 3.96
CA ILE A 400 2.06 -19.75 4.21
C ILE A 400 2.49 -19.15 2.89
N GLN A 401 1.90 -18.02 2.52
CA GLN A 401 2.27 -17.24 1.35
C GLN A 401 2.55 -15.80 1.79
N LEU A 402 3.75 -15.34 1.53
CA LEU A 402 4.20 -14.00 1.87
C LEU A 402 4.70 -13.29 0.62
N LYS A 403 4.44 -12.01 0.54
CA LYS A 403 4.95 -11.12 -0.51
C LYS A 403 5.22 -9.74 0.07
N HIS A 404 6.36 -9.15 -0.28
CA HIS A 404 6.65 -7.77 0.04
C HIS A 404 7.50 -7.10 -1.04
N ASP A 405 7.16 -5.84 -1.35
CA ASP A 405 7.92 -4.98 -2.25
C ASP A 405 8.73 -3.98 -1.41
N PHE A 406 10.06 -4.15 -1.41
CA PHE A 406 11.03 -3.24 -0.77
C PHE A 406 11.46 -2.15 -1.76
N TYR A 407 10.95 -0.94 -1.60
CA TYR A 407 11.35 0.20 -2.44
C TYR A 407 12.64 0.80 -1.89
N LEU A 408 13.74 0.69 -2.64
CA LEU A 408 15.01 1.31 -2.30
C LEU A 408 15.00 2.81 -2.65
N ASN A 409 14.32 3.15 -3.74
CA ASN A 409 14.02 4.51 -4.20
C ASN A 409 12.87 4.44 -5.23
N GLU A 410 12.57 5.55 -5.91
CA GLU A 410 11.49 5.66 -6.89
C GLU A 410 11.66 4.70 -8.10
N LYS A 411 12.89 4.34 -8.45
CA LYS A 411 13.19 3.50 -9.62
C LYS A 411 13.55 2.06 -9.27
N ASN A 412 13.95 1.77 -8.04
CA ASN A 412 14.52 0.49 -7.65
C ASN A 412 13.67 -0.18 -6.59
N CYS A 413 13.22 -1.40 -6.86
CA CYS A 413 12.40 -2.19 -5.97
C CYS A 413 12.88 -3.65 -5.95
N ILE A 414 12.94 -4.26 -4.77
CA ILE A 414 13.15 -5.69 -4.60
C ILE A 414 11.83 -6.31 -4.19
N ASN A 415 11.30 -7.19 -5.02
CA ASN A 415 10.14 -8.02 -4.67
C ASN A 415 10.63 -9.35 -4.09
N VAL A 416 10.09 -9.72 -2.95
CA VAL A 416 10.33 -11.02 -2.33
C VAL A 416 8.98 -11.70 -2.11
N LYS A 417 8.86 -12.94 -2.60
CA LYS A 417 7.73 -13.82 -2.31
C LYS A 417 8.27 -15.07 -1.62
N SER A 418 7.52 -15.61 -0.68
CA SER A 418 7.79 -16.91 -0.08
C SER A 418 6.53 -17.75 -0.10
N GLN A 419 6.64 -18.99 -0.55
CA GLN A 419 5.55 -19.96 -0.57
C GLN A 419 6.00 -21.18 0.21
N ASN A 420 5.21 -21.57 1.22
CA ASN A 420 5.54 -22.66 2.09
C ASN A 420 4.30 -23.51 2.31
N PHE A 421 4.45 -24.80 2.14
CA PHE A 421 3.42 -25.80 2.38
C PHE A 421 3.99 -26.96 3.16
N TYR A 422 3.23 -27.44 4.13
CA TYR A 422 3.54 -28.65 4.87
C TYR A 422 2.27 -29.44 5.13
N LEU A 423 2.28 -30.70 4.74
CA LEU A 423 1.25 -31.69 5.06
C LEU A 423 1.87 -32.77 5.96
N GLN A 424 1.28 -32.96 7.12
CA GLN A 424 1.57 -34.06 8.03
C GLN A 424 0.49 -35.13 7.90
N SER A 425 0.92 -36.36 7.68
CA SER A 425 0.09 -37.55 7.57
C SER A 425 0.94 -38.77 7.94
N ASP A 426 0.33 -39.87 8.37
CA ASP A 426 1.06 -41.13 8.61
C ASP A 426 1.50 -41.76 7.29
N THR A 427 0.68 -41.64 6.25
CA THR A 427 1.00 -42.12 4.90
C THR A 427 0.65 -41.05 3.88
N TYR A 428 1.29 -41.09 2.70
CA TYR A 428 1.12 -40.13 1.64
C TYR A 428 0.77 -40.82 0.32
N ILE A 429 -0.10 -40.17 -0.48
CA ILE A 429 -0.47 -40.58 -1.83
C ILE A 429 -0.22 -39.41 -2.80
N ILE A 430 0.10 -39.73 -4.06
CA ILE A 430 0.55 -38.73 -5.06
C ILE A 430 -0.51 -37.66 -5.32
N ASN A 431 -1.77 -38.05 -5.40
CA ASN A 431 -2.87 -37.18 -5.78
C ASN A 431 -3.36 -36.26 -4.63
N GLU A 432 -2.78 -36.37 -3.41
CA GLU A 432 -3.02 -35.41 -2.32
C GLU A 432 -1.90 -34.36 -2.15
N LEU A 433 -0.73 -34.59 -2.78
CA LEU A 433 0.43 -33.73 -2.59
C LEU A 433 0.21 -32.33 -3.17
N TYR A 434 0.83 -31.35 -2.50
CA TYR A 434 0.85 -29.97 -2.98
C TYR A 434 1.64 -29.87 -4.26
N ARG A 435 1.08 -29.19 -5.27
CA ARG A 435 1.70 -28.99 -6.57
C ARG A 435 2.24 -27.59 -6.73
N PHE A 436 3.41 -27.46 -7.34
CA PHE A 436 4.13 -26.21 -7.52
C PHE A 436 4.99 -26.25 -8.81
N GLY A 437 5.69 -25.15 -9.08
CA GLY A 437 6.38 -24.83 -10.33
C GLY A 437 5.58 -23.83 -11.17
N GLY A 438 6.24 -23.19 -12.12
CA GLY A 438 5.63 -22.24 -13.04
C GLY A 438 5.83 -20.77 -12.64
N ILE A 439 5.19 -19.87 -13.40
CA ILE A 439 5.44 -18.41 -13.30
C ILE A 439 5.09 -17.83 -11.93
N ASN A 440 4.13 -18.41 -11.24
CA ASN A 440 3.70 -17.95 -9.92
C ASN A 440 4.38 -18.65 -8.75
N SER A 441 5.26 -19.63 -9.05
CA SER A 441 6.05 -20.40 -8.10
C SER A 441 7.52 -20.37 -8.50
N VAL A 442 8.29 -21.45 -8.34
CA VAL A 442 9.69 -21.50 -8.81
C VAL A 442 9.71 -21.49 -10.35
N ARG A 443 10.24 -20.39 -10.91
CA ARG A 443 10.25 -20.15 -12.37
C ARG A 443 11.33 -20.98 -13.06
N GLY A 444 11.12 -21.30 -14.33
CA GLY A 444 11.97 -22.21 -15.11
C GLY A 444 11.56 -23.67 -15.01
N PHE A 445 10.49 -23.97 -14.27
CA PHE A 445 9.80 -25.26 -14.25
C PHE A 445 8.40 -25.13 -14.84
N ASN A 446 7.89 -26.19 -15.44
CA ASN A 446 6.52 -26.20 -15.95
C ASN A 446 5.50 -26.04 -14.82
N GLU A 447 4.34 -25.51 -15.15
CA GLU A 447 3.29 -25.21 -14.17
C GLU A 447 2.78 -26.49 -13.50
N ASN A 448 2.80 -26.51 -12.14
CA ASN A 448 2.29 -27.62 -11.32
C ASN A 448 2.87 -29.02 -11.62
N THR A 449 4.06 -29.10 -12.24
CA THR A 449 4.70 -30.38 -12.55
C THR A 449 5.45 -31.00 -11.37
N LEU A 450 5.80 -30.19 -10.40
CA LEU A 450 6.44 -30.63 -9.17
C LEU A 450 5.43 -30.81 -8.06
N GLN A 451 5.70 -31.73 -7.13
CA GLN A 451 4.82 -32.03 -6.01
C GLN A 451 5.59 -32.38 -4.74
N GLY A 452 4.96 -32.22 -3.60
CA GLY A 452 5.56 -32.58 -2.31
C GLY A 452 4.61 -32.44 -1.14
N ASN A 453 4.90 -33.17 -0.07
CA ASN A 453 4.26 -32.99 1.23
C ASN A 453 4.88 -31.83 2.02
N LEU A 454 6.10 -31.42 1.67
CA LEU A 454 6.76 -30.22 2.15
C LEU A 454 7.30 -29.45 0.95
N PHE A 455 7.03 -28.15 0.94
CA PHE A 455 7.59 -27.23 -0.04
C PHE A 455 7.86 -25.88 0.64
N THR A 456 9.02 -25.32 0.38
CA THR A 456 9.37 -23.95 0.77
C THR A 456 10.11 -23.27 -0.37
N SER A 457 9.83 -22.01 -0.61
CA SER A 457 10.50 -21.24 -1.64
C SER A 457 10.67 -19.77 -1.29
N PHE A 458 11.72 -19.20 -1.85
CA PHE A 458 11.98 -17.76 -1.91
C PHE A 458 12.12 -17.37 -3.36
N LEU A 459 11.20 -16.53 -3.82
CA LEU A 459 11.12 -16.03 -5.19
C LEU A 459 11.46 -14.55 -5.14
N THR A 460 12.54 -14.17 -5.84
CA THR A 460 13.04 -12.79 -5.76
C THR A 460 13.13 -12.15 -7.13
N GLU A 461 12.83 -10.86 -7.18
CA GLU A 461 12.99 -10.01 -8.36
C GLU A 461 13.63 -8.70 -7.95
N TYR A 462 14.72 -8.33 -8.59
CA TYR A 462 15.16 -6.95 -8.60
C TYR A 462 14.50 -6.25 -9.79
N ARG A 463 13.68 -5.25 -9.50
CA ARG A 463 12.89 -4.49 -10.47
C ARG A 463 13.47 -3.10 -10.66
N TYR A 464 13.78 -2.75 -11.90
CA TYR A 464 14.20 -1.41 -12.28
C TYR A 464 13.12 -0.75 -13.12
N ILE A 465 12.56 0.36 -12.61
CA ILE A 465 11.52 1.15 -13.27
C ILE A 465 12.20 2.12 -14.23
N VAL A 466 12.13 1.81 -15.52
CA VAL A 466 12.71 2.61 -16.60
C VAL A 466 11.89 3.88 -16.82
N SER A 467 10.57 3.74 -16.82
CA SER A 467 9.60 4.83 -16.96
C SER A 467 8.30 4.51 -16.20
N SER A 468 7.35 5.42 -16.18
CA SER A 468 6.05 5.22 -15.50
C SER A 468 5.26 4.00 -16.01
N ASN A 469 5.60 3.48 -17.19
CA ASN A 469 4.90 2.37 -17.84
C ASN A 469 5.80 1.20 -18.22
N LEU A 470 7.12 1.25 -17.97
CA LEU A 470 8.07 0.21 -18.35
C LEU A 470 9.00 -0.13 -17.18
N TYR A 471 9.12 -1.41 -16.87
CA TYR A 471 10.12 -1.93 -15.96
C TYR A 471 10.81 -3.17 -16.52
N ILE A 472 12.03 -3.41 -16.07
CA ILE A 472 12.78 -4.65 -16.29
C ILE A 472 13.06 -5.29 -14.93
N HIS A 473 13.22 -6.60 -14.92
CA HIS A 473 13.52 -7.31 -13.67
C HIS A 473 14.41 -8.53 -13.90
N SER A 474 15.24 -8.83 -12.92
CA SER A 474 15.92 -10.12 -12.79
C SER A 474 15.05 -11.10 -12.00
N ILE A 475 15.35 -12.37 -12.12
CA ILE A 475 14.70 -13.47 -11.42
C ILE A 475 15.78 -14.32 -10.76
N LEU A 476 15.60 -14.55 -9.46
CA LEU A 476 16.38 -15.51 -8.69
C LEU A 476 15.44 -16.21 -7.71
N ASP A 477 15.13 -17.47 -7.99
CA ASP A 477 14.22 -18.28 -7.21
C ASP A 477 14.97 -19.45 -6.60
N TYR A 478 14.70 -19.73 -5.33
CA TYR A 478 15.23 -20.90 -4.64
C TYR A 478 14.10 -21.66 -3.98
N GLY A 479 14.08 -22.99 -4.14
CA GLY A 479 13.07 -23.86 -3.58
C GLY A 479 13.67 -25.11 -2.93
N LEU A 480 12.95 -25.62 -1.95
CA LEU A 480 13.20 -26.92 -1.32
C LEU A 480 11.88 -27.68 -1.28
N TYR A 481 11.91 -28.96 -1.58
CA TYR A 481 10.71 -29.79 -1.39
C TYR A 481 11.08 -31.20 -0.98
N GLN A 482 10.12 -31.87 -0.35
CA GLN A 482 10.17 -33.28 -0.01
C GLN A 482 8.92 -33.96 -0.55
N ASP A 483 9.10 -35.08 -1.22
CA ASP A 483 8.04 -36.01 -1.62
C ASP A 483 8.23 -37.34 -0.90
N LYS A 484 7.40 -37.60 0.10
CA LYS A 484 7.44 -38.83 0.88
C LYS A 484 6.82 -40.03 0.16
N THR A 485 6.12 -39.84 -0.93
CA THR A 485 5.59 -40.97 -1.72
C THR A 485 6.70 -41.75 -2.43
N VAL A 486 7.81 -41.05 -2.74
CA VAL A 486 9.02 -41.62 -3.40
C VAL A 486 10.29 -41.41 -2.57
N ASN A 487 10.16 -40.91 -1.31
CA ASN A 487 11.26 -40.61 -0.40
C ASN A 487 12.36 -39.72 -0.99
N THR A 488 11.99 -38.71 -1.73
CA THR A 488 12.93 -37.76 -2.33
C THR A 488 12.89 -36.40 -1.64
N SER A 489 14.05 -35.74 -1.64
CA SER A 489 14.17 -34.34 -1.22
C SER A 489 15.09 -33.62 -2.20
N ASN A 490 14.66 -32.52 -2.76
CA ASN A 490 15.40 -31.81 -3.80
C ASN A 490 15.43 -30.31 -3.55
N LYS A 491 16.49 -29.66 -4.05
CA LYS A 491 16.66 -28.22 -4.13
C LYS A 491 16.41 -27.79 -5.56
N LEU A 492 15.77 -26.62 -5.70
CA LEU A 492 15.43 -26.03 -6.97
C LEU A 492 16.07 -24.64 -7.06
N LEU A 493 16.58 -24.32 -8.23
CA LEU A 493 17.09 -23.00 -8.56
C LEU A 493 16.44 -22.53 -9.86
N GLY A 494 15.84 -21.35 -9.84
CA GLY A 494 15.31 -20.67 -11.02
C GLY A 494 16.04 -19.36 -11.26
N VAL A 495 16.54 -19.14 -12.46
CA VAL A 495 17.25 -17.91 -12.84
C VAL A 495 16.65 -17.35 -14.11
N GLY A 496 16.51 -16.04 -14.21
CA GLY A 496 15.94 -15.44 -15.38
C GLY A 496 15.89 -13.93 -15.36
N PHE A 497 15.17 -13.39 -16.32
CA PHE A 497 14.88 -11.96 -16.43
C PHE A 497 13.57 -11.76 -17.18
N GLY A 498 13.06 -10.55 -17.10
CA GLY A 498 11.84 -10.19 -17.78
C GLY A 498 11.65 -8.68 -17.88
N PHE A 499 10.59 -8.29 -18.55
CA PHE A 499 10.13 -6.91 -18.54
C PHE A 499 8.61 -6.84 -18.55
N GLY A 500 8.08 -5.72 -18.04
CA GLY A 500 6.66 -5.42 -18.09
C GLY A 500 6.42 -4.04 -18.69
N LEU A 501 5.49 -3.96 -19.63
CA LEU A 501 5.09 -2.75 -20.32
C LEU A 501 3.59 -2.49 -20.10
N LEU A 502 3.27 -1.41 -19.39
CA LEU A 502 1.90 -0.96 -19.22
C LEU A 502 1.46 -0.18 -20.46
N THR A 503 0.44 -0.66 -21.11
CA THR A 503 -0.20 -0.04 -22.27
C THR A 503 -1.59 0.46 -21.91
N LYS A 504 -2.27 1.14 -22.82
CA LYS A 504 -3.69 1.54 -22.63
C LYS A 504 -4.61 0.34 -22.46
N ASN A 505 -4.27 -0.80 -23.04
CA ASN A 505 -5.09 -2.02 -23.04
C ASN A 505 -4.75 -2.96 -21.87
N GLY A 506 -3.68 -2.70 -21.11
CA GLY A 506 -3.27 -3.53 -19.99
C GLY A 506 -1.76 -3.68 -19.86
N LEU A 507 -1.36 -4.55 -18.95
CA LEU A 507 0.05 -4.83 -18.66
C LEU A 507 0.52 -6.04 -19.48
N PHE A 508 1.44 -5.79 -20.42
CA PHE A 508 2.18 -6.83 -21.14
C PHE A 508 3.40 -7.25 -20.30
N ASN A 509 3.59 -8.56 -20.10
CA ASN A 509 4.76 -9.11 -19.45
C ASN A 509 5.42 -10.18 -20.34
N LEU A 510 6.75 -10.15 -20.38
CA LEU A 510 7.59 -11.19 -20.94
C LEU A 510 8.58 -11.65 -19.88
N VAL A 511 8.65 -12.95 -19.66
CA VAL A 511 9.55 -13.60 -18.71
C VAL A 511 10.31 -14.71 -19.40
N TYR A 512 11.63 -14.67 -19.28
CA TYR A 512 12.55 -15.76 -19.66
C TYR A 512 13.13 -16.33 -18.37
N ALA A 513 12.98 -17.64 -18.14
CA ALA A 513 13.53 -18.28 -16.95
C ALA A 513 14.01 -19.70 -17.26
N ASN A 514 15.11 -20.08 -16.61
CA ASN A 514 15.66 -21.43 -16.64
C ASN A 514 15.67 -22.02 -15.22
N GLY A 515 15.21 -23.25 -15.09
CA GLY A 515 15.15 -23.98 -13.83
C GLY A 515 16.06 -25.19 -13.83
N THR A 516 16.73 -25.43 -12.71
CA THR A 516 17.54 -26.63 -12.48
C THR A 516 17.25 -27.23 -11.10
N ALA A 517 17.21 -28.54 -11.01
CA ALA A 517 17.09 -29.27 -9.75
C ALA A 517 18.47 -29.79 -9.29
N GLN A 518 18.60 -30.10 -8.01
CA GLN A 518 19.83 -30.63 -7.45
C GLN A 518 20.30 -31.88 -8.21
N GLY A 519 21.58 -31.90 -8.62
CA GLY A 519 22.18 -32.99 -9.39
C GLY A 519 21.90 -32.93 -10.90
N GLN A 520 21.17 -31.93 -11.39
CA GLN A 520 20.97 -31.70 -12.82
C GLN A 520 21.89 -30.59 -13.30
N GLU A 521 22.40 -30.75 -14.53
CA GLU A 521 23.16 -29.70 -15.20
C GLU A 521 22.27 -28.57 -15.66
N PHE A 522 22.77 -27.34 -15.58
CA PHE A 522 22.12 -26.19 -16.15
C PHE A 522 22.17 -26.24 -17.66
N LYS A 523 21.02 -26.41 -18.33
CA LYS A 523 20.90 -26.48 -19.79
C LYS A 523 20.02 -25.38 -20.33
N LEU A 524 20.55 -24.52 -21.19
CA LEU A 524 19.78 -23.44 -21.83
C LEU A 524 18.56 -23.95 -22.61
N ALA A 525 18.62 -25.17 -23.12
CA ALA A 525 17.51 -25.80 -23.82
C ALA A 525 16.25 -26.00 -22.93
N ASN A 526 16.40 -26.00 -21.60
CA ASN A 526 15.30 -26.16 -20.66
C ASN A 526 14.64 -24.80 -20.31
N SER A 527 15.05 -23.72 -20.98
CA SER A 527 14.51 -22.39 -20.69
C SER A 527 13.06 -22.27 -21.14
N LEU A 528 12.27 -21.60 -20.32
CA LEU A 528 10.87 -21.28 -20.59
C LEU A 528 10.70 -19.79 -20.88
N VAL A 529 9.95 -19.49 -21.93
CA VAL A 529 9.51 -18.13 -22.26
C VAL A 529 8.01 -18.05 -22.00
N GLN A 530 7.61 -17.07 -21.20
CA GLN A 530 6.20 -16.85 -20.90
C GLN A 530 5.83 -15.42 -21.27
N ILE A 531 4.72 -15.29 -21.99
CA ILE A 531 4.14 -14.01 -22.41
C ILE A 531 2.75 -13.93 -21.82
N SER A 532 2.40 -12.78 -21.22
CA SER A 532 1.04 -12.50 -20.76
C SER A 532 0.63 -11.07 -21.08
N LEU A 533 -0.65 -10.86 -21.34
CA LEU A 533 -1.27 -9.55 -21.55
C LEU A 533 -2.50 -9.42 -20.66
N LYS A 534 -2.32 -8.80 -19.51
CA LYS A 534 -3.38 -8.60 -18.56
C LYS A 534 -4.14 -7.31 -18.88
N ALA A 535 -5.31 -7.43 -19.50
CA ALA A 535 -6.22 -6.32 -19.72
C ALA A 535 -6.83 -5.82 -18.41
N LEU A 536 -6.99 -4.49 -18.26
CA LEU A 536 -7.63 -3.82 -17.12
C LEU A 536 -8.86 -3.05 -17.62
N PHE A 537 -10.02 -3.21 -16.98
CA PHE A 537 -11.30 -2.60 -17.41
C PHE A 537 -12.28 -2.32 -16.24
#